data_2f71e45c4c8e4097ba17372015d2cfd5
#
_entry.id   2f71e45c4c8e4097ba17372015d2cfd5
#
_cell.length_a   1.000
_cell.length_b   1.000
_cell.length_c   1.000
_cell.angle_alpha   90.00
_cell.angle_beta   90.00
_cell.angle_gamma   90.00
#
_symmetry.space_group_name_H-M   'P 1'
#
loop_
_entity.id
_entity.type
_entity.pdbx_description
1 polymer ?
#
loop_
_entity_poly.entity_id
_entity_poly.type
_entity_poly.pdbx_seq_one_letter_code
_entity_poly.pdbx_strand_id
1 'polypeptide(L)'
;MSATQKGMFVDTSICTGCKACQVACKEWNELPMEDQAAVHLGNAFLAESYDNTGHLSATNWRHVKFMEQFPDDRTQTQGRWLMMSDSCKHCVQAGCLEVCPTGALFRTDFGAVDIHNDVCIGCRYCVGACPFGVISFNDKYDSNEGGPHMVKGTVNKCVLCSDRVANGLGTACAKACPTSSITFGNLDDLKRLAASRVQALHTRGQTDAYVYGWDLKAEGFDRPSTGAQDLKVVGGLNVFYLLLDKPHVYGLPDRDPGLPQKNILPNAGGALLMAGVLGVAGVAAFRKRRMDAAGAAE
;
A
#
# COMPACT_ATOMS: atom_id res chain seq x y z
N MET A 1 0.23 20.06 -22.87
CA MET A 1 0.77 18.71 -23.02
C MET A 1 0.56 18.01 -21.67
N SER A 2 -0.15 16.88 -21.65
CA SER A 2 -0.29 16.11 -20.40
C SER A 2 1.11 15.65 -19.95
N ALA A 3 1.46 15.93 -18.71
CA ALA A 3 2.75 15.48 -18.18
C ALA A 3 2.82 13.94 -18.22
N THR A 4 3.98 13.40 -18.61
CA THR A 4 4.17 11.95 -18.71
C THR A 4 4.08 11.33 -17.31
N GLN A 5 3.18 10.37 -17.14
CA GLN A 5 3.02 9.66 -15.87
C GLN A 5 4.32 8.95 -15.49
N LYS A 6 4.77 9.19 -14.27
CA LYS A 6 5.94 8.53 -13.67
C LYS A 6 5.52 7.47 -12.69
N GLY A 7 6.36 6.48 -12.52
CA GLY A 7 6.12 5.40 -11.59
C GLY A 7 7.40 4.72 -11.14
N MET A 8 7.20 3.63 -10.43
CA MET A 8 8.27 2.77 -9.94
C MET A 8 7.89 1.31 -10.13
N PHE A 9 8.79 0.56 -10.71
CA PHE A 9 8.70 -0.89 -10.82
C PHE A 9 9.64 -1.53 -9.79
N VAL A 10 9.13 -2.49 -9.03
CA VAL A 10 9.88 -3.24 -8.03
C VAL A 10 9.91 -4.71 -8.46
N ASP A 11 11.06 -5.16 -8.93
CA ASP A 11 11.32 -6.55 -9.31
C ASP A 11 11.81 -7.35 -8.10
N THR A 12 10.94 -8.12 -7.45
CA THR A 12 11.30 -8.90 -6.27
C THR A 12 12.24 -10.07 -6.59
N SER A 13 12.31 -10.49 -7.87
CA SER A 13 13.16 -11.61 -8.30
C SER A 13 14.66 -11.33 -8.20
N ILE A 14 15.04 -10.05 -8.14
CA ILE A 14 16.44 -9.59 -8.04
C ILE A 14 16.69 -8.71 -6.81
N CYS A 15 15.72 -8.61 -5.91
CA CYS A 15 15.90 -7.92 -4.64
C CYS A 15 16.78 -8.77 -3.71
N THR A 16 17.86 -8.18 -3.21
CA THR A 16 18.81 -8.86 -2.29
C THR A 16 18.58 -8.50 -0.82
N GLY A 17 17.55 -7.72 -0.51
CA GLY A 17 17.25 -7.34 0.87
C GLY A 17 18.29 -6.41 1.52
N CYS A 18 19.18 -5.77 0.75
CA CYS A 18 20.30 -4.98 1.28
C CYS A 18 19.91 -3.72 2.05
N LYS A 19 18.63 -3.31 2.04
CA LYS A 19 18.06 -2.11 2.71
C LYS A 19 18.64 -0.76 2.25
N ALA A 20 19.51 -0.70 1.24
CA ALA A 20 20.05 0.57 0.72
C ALA A 20 18.95 1.57 0.31
N CYS A 21 17.84 1.08 -0.26
CA CYS A 21 16.67 1.88 -0.61
C CYS A 21 15.95 2.46 0.61
N GLN A 22 15.91 1.74 1.72
CA GLN A 22 15.32 2.17 2.98
C GLN A 22 16.17 3.28 3.62
N VAL A 23 17.48 3.09 3.68
CA VAL A 23 18.42 4.10 4.16
C VAL A 23 18.36 5.36 3.31
N ALA A 24 18.44 5.24 1.99
CA ALA A 24 18.39 6.39 1.08
C ALA A 24 17.07 7.17 1.16
N CYS A 25 15.94 6.49 1.42
CA CYS A 25 14.66 7.16 1.65
C CYS A 25 14.68 7.95 2.97
N LYS A 26 15.25 7.36 4.02
CA LYS A 26 15.32 7.96 5.34
C LYS A 26 16.24 9.19 5.33
N GLU A 27 17.41 9.08 4.75
CA GLU A 27 18.38 10.18 4.62
C GLU A 27 17.86 11.33 3.75
N TRP A 28 17.30 11.00 2.57
CA TRP A 28 16.82 12.04 1.65
C TRP A 28 15.68 12.87 2.23
N ASN A 29 14.75 12.23 2.95
CA ASN A 29 13.58 12.90 3.52
C ASN A 29 13.84 13.35 4.97
N GLU A 30 15.07 13.21 5.47
CA GLU A 30 15.46 13.58 6.83
C GLU A 30 14.53 12.98 7.90
N LEU A 31 14.12 11.73 7.70
CA LEU A 31 13.16 11.07 8.58
C LEU A 31 13.81 10.71 9.91
N PRO A 32 13.22 11.08 11.06
CA PRO A 32 13.80 10.81 12.35
C PRO A 32 13.91 9.31 12.64
N MET A 33 14.82 8.96 13.52
CA MET A 33 14.90 7.59 14.04
C MET A 33 13.63 7.29 14.83
N GLU A 34 13.05 6.12 14.56
CA GLU A 34 11.95 5.63 15.37
C GLU A 34 12.45 5.30 16.78
N ASP A 35 11.63 5.59 17.79
CA ASP A 35 11.98 5.26 19.17
C ASP A 35 12.10 3.74 19.30
N GLN A 36 13.32 3.27 19.53
CA GLN A 36 13.60 1.84 19.62
C GLN A 36 12.78 1.14 20.72
N ALA A 37 12.42 1.87 21.78
CA ALA A 37 11.55 1.34 22.83
C ALA A 37 10.14 1.02 22.33
N ALA A 38 9.58 1.81 21.40
CA ALA A 38 8.28 1.54 20.81
C ALA A 38 8.32 0.38 19.81
N VAL A 39 9.45 0.23 19.10
CA VAL A 39 9.70 -0.92 18.20
C VAL A 39 9.88 -2.20 18.99
N HIS A 40 10.53 -2.13 20.16
CA HIS A 40 10.82 -3.31 20.99
C HIS A 40 9.63 -3.84 21.79
N LEU A 41 8.59 -3.02 22.05
CA LEU A 41 7.40 -3.47 22.78
C LEU A 41 6.45 -4.34 21.94
N GLY A 42 6.56 -4.32 20.62
CA GLY A 42 5.72 -5.13 19.72
C GLY A 42 6.45 -6.30 19.05
N ASN A 43 7.74 -6.15 18.79
CA ASN A 43 8.59 -7.20 18.25
C ASN A 43 9.95 -7.04 18.93
N ALA A 44 10.15 -7.80 20.01
CA ALA A 44 11.50 -8.10 20.46
C ALA A 44 12.36 -8.27 19.20
N PHE A 45 13.52 -7.61 19.18
CA PHE A 45 14.57 -7.87 18.21
C PHE A 45 14.35 -9.28 17.67
N LEU A 46 13.80 -9.39 16.47
CA LEU A 46 13.47 -10.68 15.89
C LEU A 46 14.82 -11.32 15.59
N ALA A 47 15.40 -11.96 16.64
CA ALA A 47 16.63 -12.73 16.51
C ALA A 47 16.51 -13.82 15.44
N GLU A 48 15.30 -14.00 14.93
CA GLU A 48 14.92 -15.03 13.96
C GLU A 48 14.69 -14.49 12.55
N SER A 49 14.61 -13.14 12.33
CA SER A 49 14.39 -12.55 11.00
C SER A 49 15.25 -11.33 10.74
N TYR A 50 15.63 -11.12 9.45
CA TYR A 50 16.28 -9.91 8.97
C TYR A 50 15.33 -8.72 8.83
N ASP A 51 14.03 -8.94 8.98
CA ASP A 51 13.00 -7.88 8.95
C ASP A 51 12.91 -7.16 10.30
N ASN A 52 13.94 -6.40 10.62
CA ASN A 52 14.04 -5.67 11.89
C ASN A 52 13.31 -4.33 11.92
N THR A 53 12.72 -3.87 10.81
CA THR A 53 11.90 -2.66 10.76
C THR A 53 10.43 -2.97 11.02
N GLY A 54 9.99 -4.16 10.62
CA GLY A 54 8.65 -4.71 10.85
C GLY A 54 7.58 -4.13 9.92
N HIS A 55 7.43 -2.81 9.85
CA HIS A 55 6.35 -2.17 9.08
C HIS A 55 6.69 -0.75 8.60
N LEU A 56 5.87 -0.21 7.71
CA LEU A 56 5.89 1.19 7.33
C LEU A 56 5.27 2.04 8.46
N SER A 57 5.86 3.22 8.71
CA SER A 57 5.42 4.13 9.77
C SER A 57 5.52 5.59 9.32
N ALA A 58 5.20 6.53 10.23
CA ALA A 58 5.37 7.94 9.96
C ALA A 58 6.83 8.32 9.66
N THR A 59 7.78 7.56 10.18
CA THR A 59 9.23 7.77 10.04
C THR A 59 9.92 6.75 9.14
N ASN A 60 9.24 5.68 8.72
CA ASN A 60 9.74 4.66 7.82
C ASN A 60 8.83 4.55 6.59
N TRP A 61 9.08 5.37 5.56
CA TRP A 61 8.27 5.43 4.34
C TRP A 61 8.60 4.36 3.33
N ARG A 62 9.71 3.68 3.53
CA ARG A 62 10.15 2.51 2.76
C ARG A 62 10.66 1.44 3.71
N HIS A 63 10.25 0.22 3.46
CA HIS A 63 10.56 -0.94 4.28
C HIS A 63 10.92 -2.12 3.38
N VAL A 64 12.01 -2.80 3.69
CA VAL A 64 12.38 -4.05 3.02
C VAL A 64 11.86 -5.21 3.85
N LYS A 65 10.84 -5.88 3.34
CA LYS A 65 10.25 -7.07 3.94
C LYS A 65 11.08 -8.31 3.60
N PHE A 66 11.18 -9.22 4.56
CA PHE A 66 11.78 -10.54 4.41
C PHE A 66 10.72 -11.59 4.71
N MET A 67 10.40 -12.42 3.72
CA MET A 67 9.48 -13.53 3.86
C MET A 67 10.27 -14.83 3.84
N GLU A 68 10.32 -15.48 4.99
CA GLU A 68 11.05 -16.73 5.21
C GLU A 68 10.08 -17.89 5.08
N GLN A 69 10.30 -18.74 4.10
CA GLN A 69 9.47 -19.91 3.82
C GLN A 69 10.33 -21.16 3.95
N PHE A 70 10.42 -21.68 5.17
CA PHE A 70 11.14 -22.89 5.48
C PHE A 70 10.17 -24.00 5.88
N PRO A 71 10.41 -25.27 5.50
CA PRO A 71 9.68 -26.41 6.00
C PRO A 71 9.79 -26.52 7.54
N ASP A 72 8.78 -27.11 8.18
CA ASP A 72 8.73 -27.27 9.65
C ASP A 72 9.92 -28.03 10.22
N ASP A 73 10.55 -28.91 9.43
CA ASP A 73 11.74 -29.68 9.82
C ASP A 73 13.03 -28.86 9.81
N ARG A 74 12.95 -27.57 9.42
CA ARG A 74 14.09 -26.65 9.31
C ARG A 74 15.28 -27.19 8.51
N THR A 75 15.06 -28.19 7.67
CA THR A 75 16.08 -28.64 6.74
C THR A 75 16.25 -27.55 5.68
N GLN A 76 17.40 -26.90 5.68
CA GLN A 76 17.70 -25.74 4.82
C GLN A 76 17.65 -26.05 3.31
N THR A 77 17.40 -27.28 2.93
CA THR A 77 17.45 -27.74 1.53
C THR A 77 16.21 -27.37 0.71
N GLN A 78 15.10 -27.00 1.32
CA GLN A 78 13.84 -26.67 0.62
C GLN A 78 13.28 -25.30 0.97
N GLY A 79 13.94 -24.52 1.82
CA GLY A 79 13.52 -23.19 2.19
C GLY A 79 13.88 -22.15 1.13
N ARG A 80 13.08 -21.08 1.05
CA ARG A 80 13.41 -19.90 0.25
C ARG A 80 13.16 -18.62 1.04
N TRP A 81 13.90 -17.60 0.68
CA TRP A 81 13.67 -16.21 1.12
C TRP A 81 13.12 -15.40 -0.03
N LEU A 82 12.05 -14.69 0.23
CA LEU A 82 11.54 -13.67 -0.66
C LEU A 82 11.76 -12.30 0.00
N MET A 83 12.13 -11.31 -0.79
CA MET A 83 12.38 -9.96 -0.31
C MET A 83 11.61 -8.98 -1.17
N MET A 84 11.02 -7.97 -0.53
CA MET A 84 10.29 -6.92 -1.24
C MET A 84 10.56 -5.56 -0.61
N SER A 85 10.97 -4.59 -1.43
CA SER A 85 11.01 -3.20 -0.99
C SER A 85 9.62 -2.59 -1.09
N ASP A 86 8.98 -2.36 0.05
CA ASP A 86 7.63 -1.85 0.17
C ASP A 86 7.58 -0.34 0.45
N SER A 87 6.54 0.33 -0.06
CA SER A 87 6.23 1.74 0.16
C SER A 87 4.80 2.08 -0.25
N CYS A 88 4.41 3.36 -0.26
CA CYS A 88 3.15 3.80 -0.85
C CYS A 88 3.08 3.38 -2.34
N LYS A 89 1.91 2.89 -2.76
CA LYS A 89 1.67 2.37 -4.11
C LYS A 89 1.29 3.48 -5.09
N HIS A 90 1.01 4.71 -4.62
CA HIS A 90 0.55 5.83 -5.44
C HIS A 90 -0.55 5.41 -6.42
N CYS A 91 -1.62 4.83 -5.86
CA CYS A 91 -2.74 4.21 -6.58
C CYS A 91 -3.34 5.15 -7.62
N VAL A 92 -3.75 4.62 -8.78
CA VAL A 92 -4.50 5.39 -9.80
C VAL A 92 -5.86 5.81 -9.23
N GLN A 93 -6.58 4.88 -8.60
CA GLN A 93 -7.76 5.18 -7.81
C GLN A 93 -7.35 5.16 -6.33
N ALA A 94 -7.07 6.34 -5.77
CA ALA A 94 -6.49 6.47 -4.43
C ALA A 94 -7.59 6.74 -3.39
N GLY A 95 -8.02 5.71 -2.66
CA GLY A 95 -9.03 5.84 -1.60
C GLY A 95 -8.65 6.87 -0.53
N CYS A 96 -7.36 7.00 -0.23
CA CYS A 96 -6.87 8.01 0.72
C CYS A 96 -7.11 9.45 0.25
N LEU A 97 -7.05 9.69 -1.06
CA LEU A 97 -7.31 10.99 -1.67
C LEU A 97 -8.81 11.32 -1.65
N GLU A 98 -9.65 10.30 -1.91
CA GLU A 98 -11.10 10.46 -1.96
C GLU A 98 -11.72 10.81 -0.59
N VAL A 99 -11.16 10.27 0.50
CA VAL A 99 -11.69 10.50 1.84
C VAL A 99 -11.11 11.72 2.54
N CYS A 100 -10.17 12.45 1.91
CA CYS A 100 -9.53 13.60 2.55
C CYS A 100 -10.45 14.83 2.52
N PRO A 101 -11.00 15.28 3.67
CA PRO A 101 -11.99 16.35 3.69
C PRO A 101 -11.39 17.73 3.36
N THR A 102 -10.08 17.91 3.59
CA THR A 102 -9.38 19.18 3.37
C THR A 102 -8.63 19.23 2.04
N GLY A 103 -8.59 18.13 1.28
CA GLY A 103 -7.79 18.04 0.06
C GLY A 103 -6.27 18.06 0.31
N ALA A 104 -5.82 17.82 1.57
CA ALA A 104 -4.40 17.74 1.90
C ALA A 104 -3.66 16.66 1.11
N LEU A 105 -4.34 15.55 0.79
CA LEU A 105 -3.83 14.55 -0.15
C LEU A 105 -4.22 14.97 -1.57
N PHE A 106 -3.24 15.07 -2.46
CA PHE A 106 -3.44 15.51 -3.83
C PHE A 106 -2.60 14.69 -4.81
N ARG A 107 -2.87 14.84 -6.09
CA ARG A 107 -2.12 14.18 -7.15
C ARG A 107 -1.24 15.18 -7.88
N THR A 108 0.04 14.88 -7.99
CA THR A 108 0.98 15.67 -8.77
C THR A 108 0.76 15.46 -10.27
N ASP A 109 1.27 16.37 -11.11
CA ASP A 109 1.18 16.30 -12.57
C ASP A 109 1.76 15.00 -13.15
N PHE A 110 2.76 14.44 -12.51
CA PHE A 110 3.38 13.16 -12.91
C PHE A 110 2.75 11.94 -12.26
N GLY A 111 1.65 12.08 -11.50
CA GLY A 111 0.81 11.00 -11.00
C GLY A 111 1.09 10.52 -9.59
N ALA A 112 2.06 11.07 -8.85
CA ALA A 112 2.26 10.72 -7.46
C ALA A 112 1.09 11.23 -6.60
N VAL A 113 0.77 10.49 -5.53
CA VAL A 113 -0.11 10.99 -4.46
C VAL A 113 0.78 11.61 -3.39
N ASP A 114 0.67 12.90 -3.18
CA ASP A 114 1.47 13.69 -2.24
C ASP A 114 0.62 14.30 -1.13
N ILE A 115 1.23 14.99 -0.17
CA ILE A 115 0.57 15.55 1.02
C ILE A 115 0.98 17.01 1.21
N HIS A 116 0.00 17.90 1.36
CA HIS A 116 0.17 19.23 1.92
C HIS A 116 -0.01 19.17 3.43
N ASN A 117 1.09 19.15 4.18
CA ASN A 117 1.06 18.99 5.63
C ASN A 117 0.43 20.18 6.37
N ASP A 118 0.55 21.39 5.83
CA ASP A 118 -0.03 22.64 6.34
C ASP A 118 -1.57 22.70 6.20
N VAL A 119 -2.15 21.89 5.33
CA VAL A 119 -3.60 21.76 5.11
C VAL A 119 -4.17 20.53 5.84
N CYS A 120 -3.31 19.60 6.26
CA CYS A 120 -3.71 18.38 6.93
C CYS A 120 -4.19 18.66 8.36
N ILE A 121 -5.42 18.25 8.69
CA ILE A 121 -6.01 18.38 10.04
C ILE A 121 -5.87 17.12 10.89
N GLY A 122 -5.15 16.11 10.44
CA GLY A 122 -4.90 14.88 11.19
C GLY A 122 -6.12 14.01 11.49
N CYS A 123 -7.20 14.10 10.71
CA CYS A 123 -8.44 13.35 10.94
C CYS A 123 -8.30 11.83 10.77
N ARG A 124 -7.21 11.33 10.20
CA ARG A 124 -6.86 9.91 10.00
C ARG A 124 -7.79 9.10 9.09
N TYR A 125 -8.75 9.71 8.39
CA TYR A 125 -9.61 8.97 7.45
C TYR A 125 -8.82 8.25 6.37
N CYS A 126 -7.75 8.87 5.87
CA CYS A 126 -6.85 8.27 4.87
C CYS A 126 -6.08 7.04 5.40
N VAL A 127 -5.84 6.95 6.70
CA VAL A 127 -5.20 5.76 7.32
C VAL A 127 -6.13 4.55 7.17
N GLY A 128 -7.40 4.70 7.53
CA GLY A 128 -8.41 3.63 7.39
C GLY A 128 -8.80 3.32 5.94
N ALA A 129 -8.69 4.31 5.03
CA ALA A 129 -9.05 4.13 3.63
C ALA A 129 -7.91 3.50 2.78
N CYS A 130 -6.70 3.37 3.32
CA CYS A 130 -5.57 2.79 2.62
C CYS A 130 -5.60 1.26 2.70
N PRO A 131 -5.87 0.53 1.60
CA PRO A 131 -5.94 -0.93 1.64
C PRO A 131 -4.58 -1.61 1.85
N PHE A 132 -3.51 -0.83 1.78
CA PHE A 132 -2.12 -1.30 1.95
C PHE A 132 -1.53 -0.94 3.32
N GLY A 133 -2.25 -0.18 4.16
CA GLY A 133 -1.79 0.22 5.49
C GLY A 133 -0.51 1.06 5.50
N VAL A 134 -0.27 1.86 4.44
CA VAL A 134 1.03 2.56 4.27
C VAL A 134 1.02 4.01 4.76
N ILE A 135 -0.12 4.51 5.26
CA ILE A 135 -0.25 5.87 5.78
C ILE A 135 -0.26 5.80 7.29
N SER A 136 0.62 6.55 7.93
CA SER A 136 0.72 6.59 9.38
C SER A 136 0.55 8.00 9.91
N PHE A 137 -0.02 8.11 11.10
CA PHE A 137 -0.17 9.38 11.80
C PHE A 137 1.10 9.70 12.57
N ASN A 138 1.55 10.95 12.46
CA ASN A 138 2.71 11.48 13.16
C ASN A 138 2.25 12.27 14.39
N ASP A 139 2.31 11.67 15.55
CA ASP A 139 1.93 12.30 16.83
C ASP A 139 3.13 12.83 17.62
N LYS A 140 4.34 12.60 17.14
CA LYS A 140 5.57 12.81 17.91
C LYS A 140 6.48 13.88 17.35
N TYR A 141 6.87 13.78 16.09
CA TYR A 141 7.97 14.53 15.51
C TYR A 141 7.49 15.78 14.76
N ASP A 142 8.25 16.87 14.87
CA ASP A 142 8.09 18.08 14.08
C ASP A 142 9.26 18.30 13.11
N SER A 143 9.23 19.40 12.35
CA SER A 143 10.26 19.70 11.35
C SER A 143 11.63 20.02 11.93
N ASN A 144 11.75 20.25 13.24
CA ASN A 144 13.05 20.45 13.89
C ASN A 144 13.72 19.12 14.25
N GLU A 145 12.93 18.06 14.40
CA GLU A 145 13.38 16.71 14.74
C GLU A 145 13.46 15.79 13.49
N GLY A 146 12.88 16.22 12.37
CA GLY A 146 12.88 15.55 11.08
C GLY A 146 12.78 16.56 9.94
N GLY A 147 12.80 16.09 8.70
CA GLY A 147 12.76 16.94 7.52
C GLY A 147 11.45 17.69 7.31
N PRO A 148 11.35 18.46 6.21
CA PRO A 148 10.25 19.39 5.95
C PRO A 148 8.87 18.75 5.87
N HIS A 149 8.81 17.43 5.67
CA HIS A 149 7.56 16.67 5.65
C HIS A 149 7.09 16.23 7.04
N MET A 150 7.90 16.44 8.10
CA MET A 150 7.56 16.01 9.46
C MET A 150 6.85 17.12 10.20
N VAL A 151 5.52 17.11 10.12
CA VAL A 151 4.65 18.04 10.87
C VAL A 151 3.83 17.23 11.87
N LYS A 152 4.00 17.56 13.17
CA LYS A 152 3.27 16.89 14.25
C LYS A 152 1.77 17.10 14.11
N GLY A 153 1.00 16.03 14.31
CA GLY A 153 -0.45 16.04 14.17
C GLY A 153 -0.95 15.79 12.74
N THR A 154 -0.06 15.48 11.80
CA THR A 154 -0.41 15.17 10.41
C THR A 154 -0.15 13.72 10.06
N VAL A 155 -0.47 13.29 8.84
CA VAL A 155 -0.17 11.96 8.34
C VAL A 155 1.05 11.97 7.43
N ASN A 156 1.80 10.87 7.45
CA ASN A 156 3.00 10.71 6.65
C ASN A 156 2.98 9.40 5.85
N LYS A 157 3.60 9.44 4.69
CA LYS A 157 3.83 8.31 3.78
C LYS A 157 4.88 8.69 2.73
N CYS A 158 5.34 7.73 1.94
CA CYS A 158 6.17 8.02 0.76
C CYS A 158 5.46 9.01 -0.19
N VAL A 159 6.18 10.07 -0.59
CA VAL A 159 5.75 11.13 -1.51
C VAL A 159 6.32 10.96 -2.93
N LEU A 160 6.92 9.80 -3.23
CA LEU A 160 7.62 9.47 -4.48
C LEU A 160 8.79 10.44 -4.78
N CYS A 161 9.39 11.04 -3.75
CA CYS A 161 10.41 12.07 -3.87
C CYS A 161 9.99 13.18 -4.86
N SER A 162 8.80 13.75 -4.65
CA SER A 162 8.20 14.76 -5.55
C SER A 162 9.12 15.94 -5.82
N ASP A 163 9.88 16.36 -4.82
CA ASP A 163 10.93 17.38 -4.89
C ASP A 163 12.04 17.00 -5.89
N ARG A 164 12.56 15.77 -5.84
CA ARG A 164 13.57 15.27 -6.78
C ARG A 164 13.01 15.15 -8.19
N VAL A 165 11.82 14.58 -8.30
CA VAL A 165 11.17 14.32 -9.59
C VAL A 165 10.84 15.63 -10.31
N ALA A 166 10.37 16.64 -9.59
CA ALA A 166 10.14 17.99 -10.12
C ALA A 166 11.43 18.64 -10.66
N ASN A 167 12.59 18.29 -10.09
CA ASN A 167 13.90 18.74 -10.54
C ASN A 167 14.57 17.79 -11.56
N GLY A 168 13.81 16.89 -12.21
CA GLY A 168 14.31 15.98 -13.24
C GLY A 168 15.17 14.83 -12.71
N LEU A 169 15.22 14.63 -11.40
CA LEU A 169 15.97 13.53 -10.75
C LEU A 169 15.06 12.32 -10.55
N GLY A 170 15.66 11.14 -10.47
CA GLY A 170 14.95 9.93 -10.05
C GLY A 170 14.78 9.86 -8.52
N THR A 171 13.94 8.95 -8.04
CA THR A 171 13.73 8.73 -6.60
C THR A 171 15.01 8.26 -5.91
N ALA A 172 15.23 8.67 -4.66
CA ALA A 172 16.44 8.33 -3.89
C ALA A 172 16.62 6.81 -3.76
N CYS A 173 15.55 6.09 -3.49
CA CYS A 173 15.56 4.64 -3.33
C CYS A 173 15.90 3.89 -4.62
N ALA A 174 15.44 4.33 -5.79
CA ALA A 174 15.80 3.71 -7.06
C ALA A 174 17.27 3.97 -7.39
N LYS A 175 17.77 5.20 -7.12
CA LYS A 175 19.18 5.55 -7.33
C LYS A 175 20.12 4.72 -6.46
N ALA A 176 19.71 4.37 -5.25
CA ALA A 176 20.51 3.60 -4.29
C ALA A 176 20.44 2.08 -4.48
N CYS A 177 19.53 1.58 -5.34
CA CYS A 177 19.33 0.13 -5.50
C CYS A 177 20.45 -0.51 -6.33
N PRO A 178 21.34 -1.35 -5.72
CA PRO A 178 22.51 -1.89 -6.42
C PRO A 178 22.14 -2.92 -7.50
N THR A 179 21.02 -3.62 -7.35
CA THR A 179 20.55 -4.65 -8.28
C THR A 179 19.57 -4.11 -9.32
N SER A 180 19.22 -2.81 -9.25
CA SER A 180 18.12 -2.22 -10.03
C SER A 180 16.77 -2.94 -9.85
N SER A 181 16.58 -3.63 -8.73
CA SER A 181 15.27 -4.18 -8.33
C SER A 181 14.22 -3.07 -8.29
N ILE A 182 14.61 -1.86 -7.92
CA ILE A 182 13.76 -0.67 -7.95
C ILE A 182 14.16 0.17 -9.17
N THR A 183 13.25 0.31 -10.11
CA THR A 183 13.44 1.15 -11.31
C THR A 183 12.38 2.25 -11.31
N PHE A 184 12.81 3.51 -11.49
CA PHE A 184 11.95 4.68 -11.60
C PHE A 184 11.98 5.22 -13.03
N GLY A 185 10.84 5.61 -13.58
CA GLY A 185 10.78 6.15 -14.95
C GLY A 185 9.36 6.42 -15.43
N ASN A 186 9.19 6.53 -16.75
CA ASN A 186 7.87 6.63 -17.36
C ASN A 186 7.08 5.34 -17.12
N LEU A 187 5.82 5.47 -16.76
CA LEU A 187 4.99 4.34 -16.36
C LEU A 187 4.87 3.28 -17.48
N ASP A 188 4.71 3.69 -18.74
CA ASP A 188 4.58 2.76 -19.87
C ASP A 188 5.90 2.05 -20.18
N ASP A 189 7.06 2.73 -20.02
CA ASP A 189 8.37 2.10 -20.14
C ASP A 189 8.58 1.03 -19.07
N LEU A 190 8.15 1.33 -17.84
CA LEU A 190 8.22 0.40 -16.72
C LEU A 190 7.30 -0.82 -16.91
N LYS A 191 6.11 -0.63 -17.48
CA LYS A 191 5.21 -1.74 -17.84
C LYS A 191 5.84 -2.64 -18.91
N ARG A 192 6.47 -2.07 -19.94
CA ARG A 192 7.22 -2.85 -20.95
C ARG A 192 8.36 -3.63 -20.31
N LEU A 193 9.12 -2.99 -19.43
CA LEU A 193 10.19 -3.66 -18.70
C LEU A 193 9.63 -4.82 -17.86
N ALA A 194 8.57 -4.62 -17.13
CA ALA A 194 7.94 -5.66 -16.30
C ALA A 194 7.46 -6.85 -17.14
N ALA A 195 6.81 -6.59 -18.29
CA ALA A 195 6.37 -7.64 -19.20
C ALA A 195 7.56 -8.50 -19.70
N SER A 196 8.64 -7.86 -20.14
CA SER A 196 9.84 -8.56 -20.59
C SER A 196 10.51 -9.36 -19.48
N ARG A 197 10.51 -8.84 -18.24
CA ARG A 197 11.06 -9.54 -17.08
C ARG A 197 10.26 -10.79 -16.74
N VAL A 198 8.92 -10.70 -16.71
CA VAL A 198 8.07 -11.87 -16.47
C VAL A 198 8.27 -12.92 -17.55
N GLN A 199 8.34 -12.52 -18.83
CA GLN A 199 8.60 -13.45 -19.93
C GLN A 199 9.95 -14.16 -19.76
N ALA A 200 11.01 -13.43 -19.40
CA ALA A 200 12.33 -14.01 -19.16
C ALA A 200 12.33 -14.99 -17.97
N LEU A 201 11.56 -14.73 -16.92
CA LEU A 201 11.43 -15.64 -15.77
C LEU A 201 10.67 -16.91 -16.15
N HIS A 202 9.55 -16.79 -16.89
CA HIS A 202 8.79 -17.94 -17.37
C HIS A 202 9.64 -18.83 -18.30
N THR A 203 10.46 -18.26 -19.18
CA THR A 203 11.39 -19.01 -20.04
C THR A 203 12.41 -19.81 -19.21
N ARG A 204 12.74 -19.34 -18.01
CA ARG A 204 13.63 -20.02 -17.05
C ARG A 204 12.90 -21.02 -16.13
N GLY A 205 11.60 -21.26 -16.37
CA GLY A 205 10.79 -22.17 -15.58
C GLY A 205 10.14 -21.57 -14.34
N GLN A 206 10.30 -20.28 -14.07
CA GLN A 206 9.66 -19.57 -12.94
C GLN A 206 8.27 -19.06 -13.36
N THR A 207 7.33 -19.97 -13.55
CA THR A 207 5.97 -19.67 -14.05
C THR A 207 5.07 -18.98 -13.02
N ASP A 208 5.50 -18.91 -11.76
CA ASP A 208 4.79 -18.20 -10.69
C ASP A 208 5.00 -16.68 -10.74
N ALA A 209 5.94 -16.19 -11.57
CA ALA A 209 6.21 -14.78 -11.72
C ALA A 209 5.06 -14.06 -12.44
N TYR A 210 4.58 -12.95 -11.86
CA TYR A 210 3.52 -12.12 -12.43
C TYR A 210 3.62 -10.67 -11.96
N VAL A 211 2.83 -9.77 -12.55
CA VAL A 211 2.77 -8.36 -12.15
C VAL A 211 1.58 -8.11 -11.23
N TYR A 212 1.87 -7.48 -10.10
CA TYR A 212 0.88 -6.97 -9.16
C TYR A 212 0.75 -5.45 -9.30
N GLY A 213 -0.45 -4.98 -9.55
CA GLY A 213 -0.78 -3.56 -9.74
C GLY A 213 -1.39 -3.26 -11.11
N TRP A 214 -1.03 -4.01 -12.14
CA TRP A 214 -1.52 -3.86 -13.51
C TRP A 214 -1.82 -5.22 -14.14
N ASP A 215 -2.84 -5.27 -14.98
CA ASP A 215 -3.04 -6.37 -15.92
C ASP A 215 -2.40 -5.96 -17.26
N LEU A 216 -1.14 -6.34 -17.43
CA LEU A 216 -0.37 -5.94 -18.59
C LEU A 216 -0.92 -6.51 -19.90
N LYS A 217 -1.51 -7.71 -19.87
CA LYS A 217 -2.15 -8.32 -21.04
C LYS A 217 -3.38 -7.54 -21.47
N ALA A 218 -4.22 -7.14 -20.53
CA ALA A 218 -5.40 -6.32 -20.82
C ALA A 218 -5.01 -4.92 -21.35
N GLU A 219 -3.80 -4.44 -21.02
CA GLU A 219 -3.26 -3.16 -21.51
C GLU A 219 -2.47 -3.28 -22.81
N GLY A 220 -2.45 -4.47 -23.44
CA GLY A 220 -1.85 -4.70 -24.75
C GLY A 220 -0.35 -4.97 -24.74
N PHE A 221 0.23 -5.26 -23.55
CA PHE A 221 1.63 -5.69 -23.47
C PHE A 221 1.77 -7.19 -23.73
N ASP A 222 2.83 -7.57 -24.41
CA ASP A 222 3.13 -8.98 -24.68
C ASP A 222 3.46 -9.72 -23.37
N ARG A 223 2.71 -10.75 -23.07
CA ARG A 223 2.76 -11.53 -21.83
C ARG A 223 2.57 -13.01 -22.11
N PRO A 224 3.30 -13.91 -21.44
CA PRO A 224 3.02 -15.34 -21.51
C PRO A 224 1.56 -15.64 -21.18
N SER A 225 0.96 -16.55 -21.93
CA SER A 225 -0.41 -17.02 -21.70
C SER A 225 -0.49 -18.09 -20.61
N THR A 226 0.63 -18.65 -20.22
CA THR A 226 0.80 -19.69 -19.20
C THR A 226 1.40 -19.10 -17.92
N GLY A 227 1.14 -19.75 -16.79
CA GLY A 227 1.64 -19.34 -15.48
C GLY A 227 0.71 -18.39 -14.74
N ALA A 228 1.23 -17.75 -13.69
CA ALA A 228 0.47 -16.85 -12.84
C ALA A 228 -0.04 -15.62 -13.61
N GLN A 229 -1.26 -15.20 -13.32
CA GLN A 229 -1.92 -14.08 -13.99
C GLN A 229 -1.62 -12.76 -13.26
N ASP A 230 -1.49 -11.69 -14.03
CA ASP A 230 -1.35 -10.35 -13.49
C ASP A 230 -2.60 -9.95 -12.71
N LEU A 231 -2.41 -9.14 -11.65
CA LEU A 231 -3.50 -8.66 -10.80
C LEU A 231 -3.53 -7.13 -10.80
N LYS A 232 -4.55 -6.57 -11.43
CA LYS A 232 -4.86 -5.14 -11.37
C LYS A 232 -5.64 -4.83 -10.10
N VAL A 233 -5.21 -3.81 -9.35
CA VAL A 233 -5.86 -3.36 -8.12
C VAL A 233 -6.02 -1.84 -8.15
N VAL A 234 -7.11 -1.32 -7.56
CA VAL A 234 -7.45 0.11 -7.44
C VAL A 234 -7.17 0.93 -8.71
N GLY A 235 -7.56 0.36 -9.86
CA GLY A 235 -7.39 1.00 -11.16
C GLY A 235 -5.97 0.99 -11.72
N GLY A 236 -5.00 0.46 -10.99
CA GLY A 236 -3.58 0.42 -11.29
C GLY A 236 -2.74 1.06 -10.18
N LEU A 237 -1.45 0.74 -10.16
CA LEU A 237 -0.49 1.26 -9.19
C LEU A 237 0.65 1.97 -9.91
N ASN A 238 0.99 3.20 -9.52
CA ASN A 238 2.18 3.87 -10.04
C ASN A 238 3.47 3.32 -9.41
N VAL A 239 3.38 2.67 -8.25
CA VAL A 239 4.42 1.79 -7.70
C VAL A 239 3.88 0.38 -7.71
N PHE A 240 4.39 -0.45 -8.60
CA PHE A 240 3.90 -1.80 -8.86
C PHE A 240 5.02 -2.84 -8.82
N TYR A 241 4.66 -4.11 -8.73
CA TYR A 241 5.57 -5.17 -8.34
C TYR A 241 5.58 -6.32 -9.34
N LEU A 242 6.74 -6.95 -9.52
CA LEU A 242 6.84 -8.32 -10.00
C LEU A 242 6.96 -9.21 -8.76
N LEU A 243 6.03 -10.14 -8.61
CA LEU A 243 5.97 -11.08 -7.48
C LEU A 243 6.25 -12.51 -7.95
N LEU A 244 6.76 -13.34 -7.04
CA LEU A 244 7.10 -14.75 -7.24
C LEU A 244 6.21 -15.70 -6.41
N ASP A 245 5.24 -15.15 -5.70
CA ASP A 245 4.28 -15.87 -4.86
C ASP A 245 3.00 -15.05 -4.72
N LYS A 246 1.98 -15.59 -4.05
CA LYS A 246 0.69 -14.94 -3.83
C LYS A 246 0.84 -13.62 -3.09
N PRO A 247 -0.04 -12.62 -3.35
CA PRO A 247 0.09 -11.28 -2.77
C PRO A 247 0.12 -11.25 -1.25
N HIS A 248 -0.69 -12.11 -0.58
CA HIS A 248 -0.74 -12.15 0.89
C HIS A 248 0.60 -12.55 1.53
N VAL A 249 1.45 -13.33 0.85
CA VAL A 249 2.80 -13.65 1.32
C VAL A 249 3.64 -12.39 1.49
N TYR A 250 3.41 -11.39 0.64
CA TYR A 250 4.05 -10.07 0.71
C TYR A 250 3.26 -9.05 1.57
N GLY A 251 2.17 -9.47 2.21
CA GLY A 251 1.27 -8.58 2.95
C GLY A 251 0.49 -7.64 2.04
N LEU A 252 0.20 -8.07 0.82
CA LEU A 252 -0.61 -7.35 -0.16
C LEU A 252 -2.00 -8.00 -0.30
N PRO A 253 -3.06 -7.23 -0.65
CA PRO A 253 -4.37 -7.79 -0.92
C PRO A 253 -4.36 -8.82 -2.07
N ASP A 254 -4.99 -9.98 -1.86
CA ASP A 254 -5.11 -11.04 -2.88
C ASP A 254 -6.09 -10.72 -4.03
N ARG A 255 -6.89 -9.68 -3.87
CA ARG A 255 -7.88 -9.20 -4.85
C ARG A 255 -8.00 -7.69 -4.78
N ASP A 256 -8.62 -7.09 -5.80
CA ASP A 256 -8.87 -5.64 -5.79
C ASP A 256 -9.75 -5.26 -4.58
N PRO A 257 -9.22 -4.46 -3.64
CA PRO A 257 -9.97 -4.00 -2.47
C PRO A 257 -11.07 -2.99 -2.85
N GLY A 258 -11.03 -2.45 -4.06
CA GLY A 258 -11.94 -1.40 -4.51
C GLY A 258 -11.73 -0.06 -3.79
N LEU A 259 -12.63 0.89 -4.07
CA LEU A 259 -12.65 2.19 -3.41
C LEU A 259 -13.66 2.19 -2.26
N PRO A 260 -13.42 2.95 -1.18
CA PRO A 260 -14.37 3.08 -0.08
C PRO A 260 -15.78 3.47 -0.55
N GLN A 261 -15.91 4.37 -1.50
CA GLN A 261 -17.19 4.80 -2.06
C GLN A 261 -17.96 3.67 -2.77
N LYS A 262 -17.28 2.73 -3.40
CA LYS A 262 -17.92 1.58 -4.06
C LYS A 262 -18.55 0.59 -3.07
N ASN A 263 -18.11 0.63 -1.81
CA ASN A 263 -18.62 -0.22 -0.75
C ASN A 263 -19.75 0.42 0.06
N ILE A 264 -20.05 1.71 -0.14
CA ILE A 264 -21.12 2.42 0.58
C ILE A 264 -22.50 1.92 0.13
N LEU A 265 -22.76 1.80 -1.17
CA LEU A 265 -24.06 1.41 -1.70
C LEU A 265 -24.50 0.00 -1.26
N PRO A 266 -23.69 -1.06 -1.35
CA PRO A 266 -24.05 -2.36 -0.82
C PRO A 266 -24.32 -2.36 0.69
N ASN A 267 -23.52 -1.62 1.45
CA ASN A 267 -23.67 -1.50 2.90
C ASN A 267 -24.86 -0.63 3.29
N ALA A 268 -25.18 0.43 2.53
CA ALA A 268 -26.35 1.26 2.73
C ALA A 268 -27.65 0.48 2.47
N GLY A 269 -27.67 -0.40 1.47
CA GLY A 269 -28.79 -1.31 1.21
C GLY A 269 -29.04 -2.23 2.39
N GLY A 270 -28.03 -2.83 2.96
CA GLY A 270 -28.12 -3.65 4.18
C GLY A 270 -28.58 -2.86 5.41
N ALA A 271 -28.08 -1.64 5.60
CA ALA A 271 -28.51 -0.76 6.69
C ALA A 271 -29.98 -0.32 6.56
N LEU A 272 -30.45 -0.02 5.36
CA LEU A 272 -31.83 0.32 5.08
C LEU A 272 -32.78 -0.87 5.32
N LEU A 273 -32.38 -2.08 4.94
CA LEU A 273 -33.13 -3.31 5.23
C LEU A 273 -33.23 -3.56 6.74
N MET A 274 -32.13 -3.42 7.46
CA MET A 274 -32.13 -3.56 8.93
C MET A 274 -32.98 -2.49 9.61
N ALA A 275 -32.92 -1.24 9.17
CA ALA A 275 -33.79 -0.16 9.67
C ALA A 275 -35.26 -0.44 9.39
N GLY A 276 -35.58 -0.96 8.22
CA GLY A 276 -36.95 -1.39 7.87
C GLY A 276 -37.47 -2.51 8.77
N VAL A 277 -36.66 -3.55 9.01
CA VAL A 277 -37.01 -4.66 9.89
C VAL A 277 -37.21 -4.19 11.32
N LEU A 278 -36.30 -3.34 11.84
CA LEU A 278 -36.41 -2.78 13.18
C LEU A 278 -37.63 -1.85 13.32
N GLY A 279 -37.94 -1.07 12.27
CA GLY A 279 -39.13 -0.23 12.23
C GLY A 279 -40.42 -1.04 12.30
N VAL A 280 -40.54 -2.11 11.50
CA VAL A 280 -41.70 -3.02 11.52
C VAL A 280 -41.83 -3.73 12.87
N ALA A 281 -40.71 -4.23 13.42
CA ALA A 281 -40.70 -4.88 14.74
C ALA A 281 -41.09 -3.88 15.86
N GLY A 282 -40.62 -2.64 15.78
CA GLY A 282 -41.00 -1.58 16.74
C GLY A 282 -42.49 -1.24 16.69
N VAL A 283 -43.07 -1.11 15.48
CA VAL A 283 -44.52 -0.88 15.31
C VAL A 283 -45.32 -2.06 15.82
N ALA A 284 -44.89 -3.29 15.53
CA ALA A 284 -45.56 -4.50 16.01
C ALA A 284 -45.53 -4.59 17.55
N ALA A 285 -44.37 -4.32 18.16
CA ALA A 285 -44.24 -4.29 19.63
C ALA A 285 -45.09 -3.18 20.29
N PHE A 286 -45.14 -2.00 19.70
CA PHE A 286 -45.98 -0.90 20.15
C PHE A 286 -47.48 -1.24 20.06
N ARG A 287 -47.88 -1.82 18.95
CA ARG A 287 -49.27 -2.31 18.75
C ARG A 287 -49.67 -3.35 19.80
N LYS A 288 -48.78 -4.35 20.01
CA LYS A 288 -49.00 -5.38 21.05
C LYS A 288 -49.15 -4.78 22.43
N ARG A 289 -48.28 -3.87 22.87
CA ARG A 289 -48.37 -3.18 24.15
C ARG A 289 -49.70 -2.41 24.34
N ARG A 290 -50.20 -1.78 23.25
CA ARG A 290 -51.49 -1.08 23.29
C ARG A 290 -52.66 -2.02 23.44
N MET A 291 -52.62 -3.18 22.75
CA MET A 291 -53.67 -4.21 22.84
C MET A 291 -53.69 -4.86 24.25
N ASP A 292 -52.49 -5.17 24.79
CA ASP A 292 -52.34 -5.74 26.14
C ASP A 292 -52.86 -4.75 27.23
N ALA A 293 -52.60 -3.45 27.04
CA ALA A 293 -53.09 -2.40 27.94
C ALA A 293 -54.62 -2.19 27.84
N ALA A 294 -55.21 -2.35 26.67
CA ALA A 294 -56.68 -2.26 26.48
C ALA A 294 -57.42 -3.47 27.03
N GLY A 295 -56.81 -4.69 26.95
CA GLY A 295 -57.41 -5.90 27.55
C GLY A 295 -57.23 -6.03 29.05
N ALA A 296 -56.42 -5.20 29.69
CA ALA A 296 -56.28 -5.14 31.15
C ALA A 296 -57.22 -4.10 31.83
N ALA A 297 -58.01 -3.41 31.01
CA ALA A 297 -58.99 -2.39 31.48
C ALA A 297 -60.46 -2.89 31.45
N GLU A 298 -60.68 -4.14 31.05
CA GLU A 298 -61.94 -4.90 31.21
C GLU A 298 -61.80 -5.87 32.39
#